data_fd9f01a781b1f3bdc997621b20fab94a
#
_entry.id   fd9f01a781b1f3bdc997621b20fab94a
#
_cell.length_a   1.000
_cell.length_b   1.000
_cell.length_c   1.000
_cell.angle_alpha   90.00
_cell.angle_beta   90.00
_cell.angle_gamma   90.00
#
_symmetry.space_group_name_H-M   'P 1'
#
loop_
_entity.id
_entity.type
_entity.pdbx_description
1 polymer ?
#
loop_
_entity_poly.entity_id
_entity_poly.type
_entity_poly.pdbx_seq_one_letter_code
_entity_poly.pdbx_strand_id
1 'polypeptide(L)'
;MAELEDWAGLVGGRDDSFNDLSVTMLMTPGGNTFASPFLAAASDGRRYWVKCVDTCPEYAKMSVAIEHIVSGVGRLIGAPVCDSSLIRIPDELTGSPAGRGHLKAGIAHASLALPNAIERRHALASRSQDDNQRRQASIYALWDWCFGCDPQWLYDLDSDESIYSHDHGLYLPTNDGHWKRSYLVQCADEPNELPDAPHGLSEEAVEEVSAALEKINRDALVNVLRGVPASWPVSDDDLEALGWFLEHRAPAVADRVRSLIGREVRSR
;
A
#
# COMPACT_ATOMS: atom_id res chain seq x y z
N MET A 1 -22.17 -3.96 -12.49
CA MET A 1 -20.86 -3.24 -12.29
C MET A 1 -21.17 -1.98 -11.52
N ALA A 2 -20.30 -1.59 -10.58
CA ALA A 2 -20.47 -0.35 -9.84
C ALA A 2 -20.33 0.85 -10.81
N GLU A 3 -21.26 1.79 -10.75
CA GLU A 3 -21.15 3.04 -11.47
C GLU A 3 -20.39 4.05 -10.60
N LEU A 4 -19.66 4.95 -11.24
CA LEU A 4 -18.83 5.93 -10.51
C LEU A 4 -19.70 6.89 -9.67
N GLU A 5 -20.89 7.20 -10.15
CA GLU A 5 -21.89 8.04 -9.48
C GLU A 5 -22.40 7.42 -8.18
N ASP A 6 -22.34 6.09 -8.04
CA ASP A 6 -22.74 5.39 -6.81
C ASP A 6 -21.81 5.67 -5.62
N TRP A 7 -20.63 6.25 -5.88
CA TRP A 7 -19.64 6.58 -4.87
C TRP A 7 -19.74 8.01 -4.34
N ALA A 8 -20.53 8.86 -4.98
CA ALA A 8 -20.64 10.27 -4.63
C ALA A 8 -21.13 10.47 -3.18
N GLY A 9 -20.37 11.18 -2.37
CA GLY A 9 -20.68 11.50 -0.98
C GLY A 9 -20.43 10.38 0.02
N LEU A 10 -19.84 9.23 -0.38
CA LEU A 10 -19.62 8.10 0.52
C LEU A 10 -18.39 8.28 1.43
N VAL A 11 -17.37 9.01 0.99
CA VAL A 11 -16.13 9.18 1.75
C VAL A 11 -16.15 10.44 2.63
N GLY A 12 -17.11 11.31 2.46
CA GLY A 12 -17.24 12.56 3.22
C GLY A 12 -17.27 12.38 4.74
N GLY A 13 -16.89 13.43 5.46
CA GLY A 13 -16.84 13.45 6.92
C GLY A 13 -15.58 12.85 7.53
N ARG A 14 -14.49 12.75 6.75
CA ARG A 14 -13.14 12.43 7.26
C ARG A 14 -12.71 13.45 8.30
N ASP A 15 -11.94 13.00 9.27
CA ASP A 15 -11.32 13.84 10.29
C ASP A 15 -9.84 13.46 10.48
N ASP A 16 -9.19 14.05 11.45
CA ASP A 16 -7.82 13.77 11.83
C ASP A 16 -7.73 12.95 13.13
N SER A 17 -8.79 12.22 13.46
CA SER A 17 -8.82 11.33 14.62
C SER A 17 -8.12 10.00 14.32
N PHE A 18 -7.29 9.53 15.23
CA PHE A 18 -6.61 8.24 15.17
C PHE A 18 -6.08 7.83 16.56
N ASN A 19 -5.48 6.64 16.66
CA ASN A 19 -4.86 6.17 17.89
C ASN A 19 -3.73 7.11 18.35
N ASP A 20 -3.47 7.15 19.67
CA ASP A 20 -2.46 8.04 20.29
C ASP A 20 -0.99 7.61 20.03
N LEU A 21 -0.72 6.91 18.93
CA LEU A 21 0.65 6.59 18.53
C LEU A 21 1.38 7.87 18.14
N SER A 22 2.54 8.13 18.75
CA SER A 22 3.30 9.36 18.54
C SER A 22 4.79 9.06 18.38
N VAL A 23 5.48 9.84 17.54
CA VAL A 23 6.93 9.80 17.42
C VAL A 23 7.55 10.33 18.70
N THR A 24 8.45 9.56 19.29
CA THR A 24 9.19 9.96 20.50
C THR A 24 10.64 10.33 20.20
N MET A 25 11.21 9.79 19.12
CA MET A 25 12.61 10.06 18.75
C MET A 25 12.83 9.80 17.24
N LEU A 26 13.53 10.70 16.58
CA LEU A 26 14.08 10.45 15.24
C LEU A 26 15.34 9.57 15.38
N MET A 27 15.40 8.48 14.64
CA MET A 27 16.53 7.55 14.65
C MET A 27 17.45 7.77 13.45
N THR A 28 16.88 7.98 12.26
CA THR A 28 17.63 8.40 11.07
C THR A 28 16.86 9.51 10.37
N PRO A 29 17.58 10.48 9.81
CA PRO A 29 16.91 11.60 9.12
C PRO A 29 16.23 11.21 7.80
N GLY A 30 16.36 9.96 7.38
CA GLY A 30 15.80 9.48 6.11
C GLY A 30 16.73 9.65 4.92
N GLY A 31 16.34 9.03 3.82
CA GLY A 31 17.09 9.01 2.56
C GLY A 31 16.56 10.00 1.51
N ASN A 32 17.32 10.17 0.44
CA ASN A 32 16.94 10.99 -0.71
C ASN A 32 16.12 10.20 -1.74
N THR A 33 15.14 9.42 -1.26
CA THR A 33 14.22 8.62 -2.08
C THR A 33 12.98 9.42 -2.48
N PHE A 34 12.05 8.81 -3.25
CA PHE A 34 10.86 9.50 -3.77
C PHE A 34 10.02 10.14 -2.65
N ALA A 35 9.59 9.36 -1.67
CA ALA A 35 8.78 9.82 -0.54
C ALA A 35 9.60 10.19 0.71
N SER A 36 10.93 10.05 0.65
CA SER A 36 11.86 10.43 1.72
C SER A 36 11.48 9.94 3.12
N PRO A 37 11.23 8.62 3.32
CA PRO A 37 10.88 8.08 4.63
C PRO A 37 12.04 8.25 5.61
N PHE A 38 11.73 8.34 6.91
CA PHE A 38 12.70 8.34 7.99
C PHE A 38 12.35 7.28 9.05
N LEU A 39 13.35 6.80 9.77
CA LEU A 39 13.14 5.85 10.86
C LEU A 39 12.93 6.60 12.17
N ALA A 40 11.90 6.21 12.93
CA ALA A 40 11.57 6.79 14.22
C ALA A 40 11.22 5.73 15.25
N ALA A 41 11.48 6.04 16.54
CA ALA A 41 10.86 5.34 17.65
C ALA A 41 9.52 5.98 18.00
N ALA A 42 8.56 5.17 18.44
CA ALA A 42 7.23 5.62 18.79
C ALA A 42 6.87 5.38 20.26
N SER A 43 5.75 5.93 20.70
CA SER A 43 5.25 5.88 22.08
C SER A 43 4.94 4.48 22.59
N ASP A 44 4.76 3.51 21.70
CA ASP A 44 4.56 2.09 22.00
C ASP A 44 5.89 1.31 22.16
N GLY A 45 7.02 1.99 22.04
CA GLY A 45 8.37 1.40 22.13
C GLY A 45 8.86 0.71 20.87
N ARG A 46 8.06 0.68 19.80
CA ARG A 46 8.44 0.09 18.50
C ARG A 46 9.08 1.12 17.58
N ARG A 47 9.65 0.65 16.48
CA ARG A 47 10.27 1.47 15.43
C ARG A 47 9.44 1.42 14.18
N TYR A 48 9.36 2.57 13.49
CA TYR A 48 8.56 2.73 12.29
C TYR A 48 9.32 3.50 11.21
N TRP A 49 9.14 3.09 9.96
CA TRP A 49 9.41 3.92 8.82
C TRP A 49 8.25 4.89 8.63
N VAL A 50 8.54 6.18 8.72
CA VAL A 50 7.54 7.24 8.73
C VAL A 50 7.62 8.04 7.44
N LYS A 51 6.48 8.29 6.82
CA LYS A 51 6.31 9.16 5.64
C LYS A 51 5.38 10.31 6.01
N CYS A 52 5.89 11.55 5.89
CA CYS A 52 5.14 12.77 6.18
C CYS A 52 4.91 13.56 4.90
N VAL A 53 3.74 14.18 4.77
CA VAL A 53 3.43 15.09 3.65
C VAL A 53 4.43 16.25 3.57
N ASP A 54 4.83 16.81 4.72
CA ASP A 54 5.74 17.97 4.78
C ASP A 54 7.20 17.66 4.46
N THR A 55 7.62 16.40 4.58
CA THR A 55 8.99 15.97 4.25
C THR A 55 9.10 15.40 2.83
N CYS A 56 7.98 15.17 2.16
CA CYS A 56 7.93 14.79 0.75
C CYS A 56 8.13 15.99 -0.17
N PRO A 57 8.79 15.82 -1.34
CA PRO A 57 8.70 16.80 -2.42
C PRO A 57 7.24 17.00 -2.85
N GLU A 58 6.92 18.15 -3.44
CA GLU A 58 5.55 18.49 -3.85
C GLU A 58 4.90 17.41 -4.73
N TYR A 59 5.65 16.88 -5.69
CA TYR A 59 5.18 15.84 -6.59
C TYR A 59 4.96 14.47 -5.92
N ALA A 60 5.46 14.26 -4.71
CA ALA A 60 5.38 12.99 -3.99
C ALA A 60 4.40 13.00 -2.81
N LYS A 61 3.74 14.12 -2.52
CA LYS A 61 2.89 14.27 -1.33
C LYS A 61 1.75 13.27 -1.27
N MET A 62 1.11 12.97 -2.41
CA MET A 62 0.03 11.98 -2.45
C MET A 62 0.52 10.55 -2.22
N SER A 63 1.82 10.27 -2.37
CA SER A 63 2.37 8.93 -2.10
C SER A 63 2.14 8.49 -0.64
N VAL A 64 2.00 9.44 0.29
CA VAL A 64 1.69 9.14 1.70
C VAL A 64 0.27 8.56 1.83
N ALA A 65 -0.70 9.13 1.11
CA ALA A 65 -2.06 8.61 1.07
C ALA A 65 -2.13 7.28 0.32
N ILE A 66 -1.42 7.14 -0.81
CA ILE A 66 -1.34 5.88 -1.57
C ILE A 66 -0.82 4.76 -0.68
N GLU A 67 0.29 4.99 0.04
CA GLU A 67 0.87 4.02 0.96
C GLU A 67 -0.15 3.54 2.01
N HIS A 68 -0.86 4.48 2.61
CA HIS A 68 -1.86 4.19 3.63
C HIS A 68 -3.03 3.37 3.06
N ILE A 69 -3.55 3.78 1.90
CA ILE A 69 -4.68 3.11 1.24
C ILE A 69 -4.29 1.71 0.78
N VAL A 70 -3.16 1.56 0.06
CA VAL A 70 -2.73 0.25 -0.46
C VAL A 70 -2.44 -0.72 0.67
N SER A 71 -1.80 -0.27 1.76
CA SER A 71 -1.64 -1.09 2.96
C SER A 71 -2.99 -1.49 3.58
N GLY A 72 -3.97 -0.57 3.57
CA GLY A 72 -5.33 -0.83 4.07
C GLY A 72 -6.07 -1.87 3.24
N VAL A 73 -6.14 -1.69 1.92
CA VAL A 73 -6.84 -2.62 1.04
C VAL A 73 -6.10 -3.95 0.91
N GLY A 74 -4.77 -3.96 0.98
CA GLY A 74 -3.97 -5.18 1.03
C GLY A 74 -4.39 -6.10 2.17
N ARG A 75 -4.67 -5.54 3.34
CA ARG A 75 -5.18 -6.30 4.50
C ARG A 75 -6.56 -6.92 4.24
N LEU A 76 -7.43 -6.29 3.44
CA LEU A 76 -8.75 -6.84 3.11
C LEU A 76 -8.66 -8.15 2.33
N ILE A 77 -7.58 -8.35 1.57
CA ILE A 77 -7.34 -9.57 0.79
C ILE A 77 -6.27 -10.49 1.40
N GLY A 78 -5.81 -10.21 2.62
CA GLY A 78 -4.78 -10.99 3.29
C GLY A 78 -3.38 -10.87 2.67
N ALA A 79 -3.10 -9.78 1.94
CA ALA A 79 -1.76 -9.54 1.40
C ALA A 79 -0.75 -9.27 2.53
N PRO A 80 0.48 -9.79 2.43
CA PRO A 80 1.52 -9.61 3.44
C PRO A 80 2.11 -8.19 3.35
N VAL A 81 1.35 -7.21 3.75
CA VAL A 81 1.81 -5.83 3.89
C VAL A 81 2.37 -5.61 5.29
N CYS A 82 3.39 -4.77 5.44
CA CYS A 82 3.89 -4.39 6.76
C CYS A 82 2.76 -3.77 7.60
N ASP A 83 2.75 -4.06 8.90
CA ASP A 83 1.82 -3.41 9.81
C ASP A 83 1.96 -1.91 9.70
N SER A 84 0.87 -1.21 9.48
CA SER A 84 0.88 0.23 9.31
C SER A 84 -0.17 0.92 10.17
N SER A 85 0.14 2.15 10.57
CA SER A 85 -0.71 2.99 11.41
C SER A 85 -0.56 4.46 11.00
N LEU A 86 -1.48 5.28 11.43
CA LEU A 86 -1.24 6.71 11.53
C LEU A 86 -0.40 6.99 12.78
N ILE A 87 0.49 7.98 12.70
CA ILE A 87 1.37 8.39 13.80
C ILE A 87 1.41 9.92 13.89
N ARG A 88 1.38 10.42 15.10
CA ARG A 88 1.51 11.86 15.35
C ARG A 88 2.98 12.29 15.33
N ILE A 89 3.26 13.36 14.62
CA ILE A 89 4.48 14.14 14.80
C ILE A 89 4.16 15.22 15.83
N PRO A 90 4.75 15.17 17.04
CA PRO A 90 4.46 16.15 18.08
C PRO A 90 5.12 17.50 17.80
N ASP A 91 4.60 18.56 18.45
CA ASP A 91 5.09 19.93 18.29
C ASP A 91 6.57 20.08 18.61
N GLU A 92 7.08 19.31 19.56
CA GLU A 92 8.47 19.33 20.02
C GLU A 92 9.48 18.91 18.93
N LEU A 93 9.03 18.19 17.92
CA LEU A 93 9.84 17.77 16.78
C LEU A 93 9.76 18.74 15.60
N THR A 94 8.93 19.77 15.67
CA THR A 94 8.80 20.75 14.59
C THR A 94 10.14 21.44 14.31
N GLY A 95 10.50 21.53 13.02
CA GLY A 95 11.78 22.07 12.58
C GLY A 95 12.93 21.08 12.54
N SER A 96 12.75 19.86 13.07
CA SER A 96 13.75 18.81 12.95
C SER A 96 13.94 18.37 11.49
N PRO A 97 15.18 18.22 11.00
CA PRO A 97 15.41 17.75 9.64
C PRO A 97 14.98 16.29 9.49
N ALA A 98 14.15 16.00 8.49
CA ALA A 98 13.74 14.66 8.12
C ALA A 98 13.41 14.59 6.62
N GLY A 99 13.76 13.50 5.96
CA GLY A 99 13.55 13.34 4.54
C GLY A 99 14.21 14.46 3.73
N ARG A 100 13.43 15.13 2.88
CA ARG A 100 13.89 16.30 2.08
C ARG A 100 13.46 17.64 2.66
N GLY A 101 12.97 17.68 3.90
CA GLY A 101 12.43 18.88 4.51
C GLY A 101 12.65 18.93 6.01
N HIS A 102 11.73 19.59 6.66
CA HIS A 102 11.69 19.70 8.12
C HIS A 102 10.30 19.24 8.59
N LEU A 103 10.26 18.56 9.71
CA LEU A 103 9.01 18.11 10.31
C LEU A 103 8.13 19.30 10.68
N LYS A 104 6.84 19.09 10.53
CA LYS A 104 5.79 19.88 11.17
C LYS A 104 4.94 18.96 12.01
N ALA A 105 4.36 19.51 13.07
CA ALA A 105 3.38 18.80 13.86
C ALA A 105 2.18 18.40 12.98
N GLY A 106 1.71 17.16 13.11
CA GLY A 106 0.63 16.65 12.29
C GLY A 106 0.58 15.13 12.27
N ILE A 107 -0.09 14.61 11.26
CA ILE A 107 -0.31 13.17 11.07
C ILE A 107 0.56 12.65 9.94
N ALA A 108 1.20 11.51 10.18
CA ALA A 108 2.03 10.83 9.21
C ALA A 108 1.60 9.37 9.04
N HIS A 109 1.99 8.74 7.93
CA HIS A 109 1.92 7.29 7.76
C HIS A 109 3.13 6.63 8.40
N ALA A 110 2.93 5.52 9.10
CA ALA A 110 3.98 4.74 9.73
C ALA A 110 3.84 3.26 9.38
N SER A 111 4.90 2.67 8.83
CA SER A 111 5.02 1.22 8.61
C SER A 111 5.98 0.64 9.64
N LEU A 112 5.56 -0.43 10.32
CA LEU A 112 6.39 -1.10 11.33
C LEU A 112 7.71 -1.55 10.70
N ALA A 113 8.82 -1.14 11.32
CA ALA A 113 10.15 -1.52 10.85
C ALA A 113 10.47 -2.96 11.28
N LEU A 114 10.76 -3.82 10.32
CA LEU A 114 11.30 -5.15 10.58
C LEU A 114 12.76 -5.01 11.04
N PRO A 115 13.14 -5.61 12.17
CA PRO A 115 14.50 -5.40 12.76
C PRO A 115 15.63 -5.93 11.89
N ASN A 116 15.40 -7.02 11.18
CA ASN A 116 16.39 -7.75 10.40
C ASN A 116 15.81 -8.13 9.04
N ALA A 117 15.62 -7.15 8.16
CA ALA A 117 15.07 -7.36 6.84
C ALA A 117 16.02 -6.91 5.74
N ILE A 118 15.95 -7.58 4.60
CA ILE A 118 16.60 -7.18 3.36
C ILE A 118 15.56 -6.80 2.32
N GLU A 119 15.83 -5.74 1.59
CA GLU A 119 15.04 -5.35 0.44
C GLU A 119 15.57 -6.04 -0.81
N ARG A 120 14.67 -6.62 -1.61
CA ARG A 120 14.96 -7.08 -2.97
C ARG A 120 14.02 -6.40 -3.95
N ARG A 121 14.54 -6.05 -5.12
CA ARG A 121 13.82 -5.35 -6.18
C ARG A 121 13.69 -6.24 -7.40
N HIS A 122 12.70 -5.94 -8.22
CA HIS A 122 12.49 -6.44 -9.57
C HIS A 122 11.95 -7.87 -9.70
N ALA A 123 12.19 -8.76 -8.76
CA ALA A 123 11.69 -10.14 -8.85
C ALA A 123 11.36 -10.72 -7.48
N LEU A 124 10.28 -11.50 -7.42
CA LEU A 124 9.94 -12.31 -6.25
C LEU A 124 10.98 -13.42 -6.08
N ALA A 125 11.44 -13.62 -4.86
CA ALA A 125 12.42 -14.64 -4.51
C ALA A 125 11.93 -15.49 -3.33
N SER A 126 12.75 -16.43 -2.89
CA SER A 126 12.56 -17.20 -1.65
C SER A 126 11.18 -17.86 -1.53
N ARG A 127 10.60 -18.29 -2.66
CA ARG A 127 9.25 -18.89 -2.70
C ARG A 127 9.12 -20.15 -1.86
N SER A 128 10.21 -20.92 -1.72
CA SER A 128 10.25 -22.16 -0.92
C SER A 128 10.50 -21.93 0.57
N GLN A 129 10.77 -20.69 0.99
CA GLN A 129 11.03 -20.34 2.37
C GLN A 129 9.73 -19.94 3.07
N ASP A 130 9.66 -20.12 4.39
CA ASP A 130 8.46 -19.87 5.19
C ASP A 130 7.18 -20.28 4.44
N ASP A 131 6.14 -19.48 4.51
CA ASP A 131 4.87 -19.67 3.78
C ASP A 131 4.81 -18.76 2.52
N ASN A 132 5.94 -18.50 1.87
CA ASN A 132 6.02 -17.57 0.74
C ASN A 132 5.25 -18.03 -0.49
N GLN A 133 5.00 -19.33 -0.67
CA GLN A 133 4.10 -19.83 -1.70
C GLN A 133 2.67 -19.30 -1.55
N ARG A 134 2.21 -19.12 -0.30
CA ARG A 134 0.90 -18.52 0.01
C ARG A 134 0.99 -16.98 -0.03
N ARG A 135 1.99 -16.41 0.65
CA ARG A 135 2.18 -14.95 0.75
C ARG A 135 2.29 -14.29 -0.61
N GLN A 136 3.03 -14.88 -1.53
CA GLN A 136 3.21 -14.35 -2.88
C GLN A 136 1.93 -14.40 -3.73
N ALA A 137 1.02 -15.33 -3.51
CA ALA A 137 -0.27 -15.36 -4.22
C ALA A 137 -1.04 -14.04 -4.02
N SER A 138 -1.13 -13.55 -2.79
CA SER A 138 -1.79 -12.28 -2.50
C SER A 138 -0.97 -11.04 -2.90
N ILE A 139 0.36 -11.16 -3.06
CA ILE A 139 1.17 -10.10 -3.69
C ILE A 139 0.81 -9.92 -5.16
N TYR A 140 0.65 -11.01 -5.94
CA TYR A 140 0.17 -10.93 -7.32
C TYR A 140 -1.20 -10.23 -7.40
N ALA A 141 -2.11 -10.59 -6.50
CA ALA A 141 -3.42 -10.00 -6.41
C ALA A 141 -3.37 -8.50 -6.07
N LEU A 142 -2.60 -8.10 -5.05
CA LEU A 142 -2.46 -6.70 -4.63
C LEU A 142 -1.83 -5.85 -5.73
N TRP A 143 -0.80 -6.38 -6.40
CA TRP A 143 -0.13 -5.72 -7.50
C TRP A 143 -1.07 -5.40 -8.65
N ASP A 144 -1.83 -6.38 -9.14
CA ASP A 144 -2.80 -6.15 -10.21
C ASP A 144 -3.94 -5.24 -9.75
N TRP A 145 -4.50 -5.50 -8.57
CA TRP A 145 -5.65 -4.77 -8.06
C TRP A 145 -5.37 -3.28 -7.85
N CYS A 146 -4.25 -2.97 -7.23
CA CYS A 146 -3.83 -1.60 -6.94
C CYS A 146 -2.94 -0.98 -8.03
N PHE A 147 -2.85 -1.58 -9.20
CA PHE A 147 -2.05 -1.08 -10.31
C PHE A 147 -0.60 -0.79 -9.89
N GLY A 148 0.06 -1.82 -9.34
CA GLY A 148 1.40 -1.72 -8.76
C GLY A 148 2.45 -1.20 -9.73
N CYS A 149 3.40 -0.45 -9.20
CA CYS A 149 4.55 0.07 -9.90
C CYS A 149 5.76 0.07 -8.94
N ASP A 150 6.96 -0.04 -9.48
CA ASP A 150 8.22 -0.08 -8.71
C ASP A 150 8.24 -1.24 -7.68
N PRO A 151 8.45 -2.49 -8.14
CA PRO A 151 8.38 -3.66 -7.27
C PRO A 151 9.46 -3.63 -6.20
N GLN A 152 9.05 -3.66 -4.94
CA GLN A 152 9.92 -3.66 -3.77
C GLN A 152 9.38 -4.65 -2.74
N TRP A 153 10.24 -5.60 -2.35
CA TRP A 153 9.89 -6.68 -1.44
C TRP A 153 10.83 -6.70 -0.25
N LEU A 154 10.29 -6.75 0.96
CA LEU A 154 11.07 -7.00 2.18
C LEU A 154 11.04 -8.49 2.51
N TYR A 155 12.18 -9.01 2.94
CA TYR A 155 12.33 -10.36 3.44
C TYR A 155 12.82 -10.31 4.87
N ASP A 156 12.02 -10.82 5.79
CA ASP A 156 12.35 -10.89 7.21
C ASP A 156 13.27 -12.08 7.47
N LEU A 157 14.54 -11.79 7.78
CA LEU A 157 15.56 -12.81 8.02
C LEU A 157 15.38 -13.54 9.37
N ASP A 158 14.62 -12.94 10.30
CA ASP A 158 14.30 -13.58 11.57
C ASP A 158 13.12 -14.58 11.44
N SER A 159 12.44 -14.57 10.27
CA SER A 159 11.28 -15.40 9.98
C SER A 159 11.45 -16.18 8.66
N ASP A 160 12.59 -16.84 8.48
CA ASP A 160 12.92 -17.69 7.30
C ASP A 160 12.64 -17.00 5.95
N GLU A 161 13.08 -15.76 5.83
CA GLU A 161 12.85 -14.92 4.64
C GLU A 161 11.35 -14.72 4.30
N SER A 162 10.47 -14.63 5.30
CA SER A 162 9.07 -14.24 5.10
C SER A 162 8.97 -12.96 4.29
N ILE A 163 8.23 -12.98 3.18
CA ILE A 163 8.09 -11.84 2.28
C ILE A 163 7.02 -10.86 2.75
N TYR A 164 7.29 -9.57 2.55
CA TYR A 164 6.33 -8.47 2.71
C TYR A 164 6.35 -7.55 1.49
N SER A 165 5.16 -7.13 1.05
CA SER A 165 5.00 -6.01 0.12
C SER A 165 5.10 -4.70 0.89
N HIS A 166 5.89 -3.75 0.38
CA HIS A 166 6.09 -2.45 1.02
C HIS A 166 6.40 -1.37 -0.02
N ASP A 167 6.50 -0.12 0.45
CA ASP A 167 6.79 1.07 -0.37
C ASP A 167 5.82 1.25 -1.54
N HIS A 168 4.52 1.22 -1.24
CA HIS A 168 3.43 1.30 -2.20
C HIS A 168 3.16 2.72 -2.72
N GLY A 169 3.96 3.70 -2.35
CA GLY A 169 3.72 5.11 -2.66
C GLY A 169 3.65 5.47 -4.14
N LEU A 170 4.09 4.56 -5.03
CA LEU A 170 4.00 4.68 -6.48
C LEU A 170 2.92 3.78 -7.11
N TYR A 171 2.13 3.06 -6.31
CA TYR A 171 1.00 2.30 -6.82
C TYR A 171 -0.10 3.23 -7.33
N LEU A 172 -1.14 2.66 -7.92
CA LEU A 172 -2.25 3.31 -8.60
C LEU A 172 -1.85 3.94 -9.95
N PRO A 173 -2.81 4.12 -10.88
CA PRO A 173 -2.55 4.79 -12.15
C PRO A 173 -2.28 6.28 -11.89
N THR A 174 -1.02 6.62 -11.68
CA THR A 174 -0.60 7.99 -11.41
C THR A 174 0.14 8.59 -12.61
N ASN A 175 -0.01 9.89 -12.80
CA ASN A 175 0.88 10.69 -13.61
C ASN A 175 1.37 11.84 -12.75
N ASP A 176 2.67 12.09 -12.75
CA ASP A 176 3.30 13.14 -11.94
C ASP A 176 3.07 12.98 -10.42
N GLY A 177 2.94 11.74 -9.93
CA GLY A 177 2.75 11.45 -8.50
C GLY A 177 1.34 11.69 -7.95
N HIS A 178 0.37 11.98 -8.82
CA HIS A 178 -1.03 12.17 -8.48
C HIS A 178 -1.91 11.25 -9.33
N TRP A 179 -2.85 10.52 -8.71
CA TRP A 179 -3.91 9.89 -9.48
C TRP A 179 -4.97 10.92 -9.84
N LYS A 180 -5.65 10.70 -10.96
CA LYS A 180 -6.77 11.51 -11.42
C LYS A 180 -7.91 10.58 -11.84
N ARG A 181 -9.15 11.04 -11.63
CA ARG A 181 -10.34 10.31 -12.06
C ARG A 181 -10.22 9.81 -13.49
N SER A 182 -9.71 10.63 -14.42
CA SER A 182 -9.55 10.24 -15.83
C SER A 182 -8.59 9.07 -16.04
N TYR A 183 -7.51 8.97 -15.26
CA TYR A 183 -6.58 7.86 -15.34
C TYR A 183 -7.15 6.60 -14.72
N LEU A 184 -7.86 6.72 -13.59
CA LEU A 184 -8.56 5.60 -12.98
C LEU A 184 -9.57 4.99 -13.95
N VAL A 185 -10.38 5.81 -14.61
CA VAL A 185 -11.35 5.36 -15.64
C VAL A 185 -10.63 4.69 -16.82
N GLN A 186 -9.55 5.29 -17.31
CA GLN A 186 -8.78 4.72 -18.43
C GLN A 186 -8.18 3.36 -18.11
N CYS A 187 -7.71 3.15 -16.87
CA CYS A 187 -7.01 1.94 -16.45
C CYS A 187 -7.93 0.93 -15.73
N ALA A 188 -9.23 1.22 -15.59
CA ALA A 188 -10.13 0.40 -14.79
C ALA A 188 -10.20 -1.05 -15.28
N ASP A 189 -10.20 -1.28 -16.58
CA ASP A 189 -10.29 -2.60 -17.21
C ASP A 189 -8.92 -3.16 -17.63
N GLU A 190 -7.85 -2.38 -17.51
CA GLU A 190 -6.52 -2.79 -17.95
C GLU A 190 -5.88 -3.76 -16.93
N PRO A 191 -5.35 -4.90 -17.36
CA PRO A 191 -4.58 -5.77 -16.48
C PRO A 191 -3.26 -5.12 -16.08
N ASN A 192 -2.80 -5.36 -14.86
CA ASN A 192 -1.48 -4.97 -14.39
C ASN A 192 -0.78 -6.17 -13.74
N GLU A 193 -0.54 -7.21 -14.54
CA GLU A 193 0.04 -8.45 -14.06
C GLU A 193 1.51 -8.26 -13.64
N LEU A 194 1.88 -8.82 -12.48
CA LEU A 194 3.28 -8.88 -12.07
C LEU A 194 4.06 -9.76 -13.05
N PRO A 195 5.22 -9.31 -13.56
CA PRO A 195 5.95 -10.03 -14.62
C PRO A 195 6.63 -11.32 -14.15
N ASP A 196 6.68 -11.59 -12.85
CA ASP A 196 7.28 -12.79 -12.28
C ASP A 196 6.52 -14.05 -12.67
N ALA A 197 7.24 -15.17 -12.81
CA ALA A 197 6.62 -16.46 -13.10
C ALA A 197 5.79 -16.94 -11.88
N PRO A 198 4.53 -17.35 -12.07
CA PRO A 198 3.66 -17.78 -10.97
C PRO A 198 3.95 -19.22 -10.52
N HIS A 199 4.89 -19.92 -11.14
CA HIS A 199 5.21 -21.32 -10.83
C HIS A 199 5.54 -21.53 -9.35
N GLY A 200 4.89 -22.50 -8.72
CA GLY A 200 5.10 -22.88 -7.32
C GLY A 200 4.32 -22.00 -6.31
N LEU A 201 3.35 -21.21 -6.77
CA LEU A 201 2.36 -20.62 -5.86
C LEU A 201 1.47 -21.71 -5.26
N SER A 202 0.96 -21.48 -4.04
CA SER A 202 -0.05 -22.33 -3.43
C SER A 202 -1.39 -22.15 -4.15
N GLU A 203 -1.93 -23.22 -4.73
CA GLU A 203 -3.25 -23.21 -5.39
C GLU A 203 -4.36 -22.79 -4.41
N GLU A 204 -4.30 -23.31 -3.18
CA GLU A 204 -5.24 -22.95 -2.12
C GLU A 204 -5.21 -21.44 -1.82
N ALA A 205 -4.02 -20.85 -1.70
CA ALA A 205 -3.89 -19.43 -1.44
C ALA A 205 -4.34 -18.55 -2.62
N VAL A 206 -4.14 -19.00 -3.86
CA VAL A 206 -4.69 -18.35 -5.05
C VAL A 206 -6.22 -18.34 -5.02
N GLU A 207 -6.86 -19.46 -4.65
CA GLU A 207 -8.32 -19.49 -4.51
C GLU A 207 -8.81 -18.64 -3.33
N GLU A 208 -8.11 -18.66 -2.19
CA GLU A 208 -8.46 -17.84 -1.03
C GLU A 208 -8.42 -16.34 -1.35
N VAL A 209 -7.35 -15.85 -1.98
CA VAL A 209 -7.23 -14.42 -2.31
C VAL A 209 -8.21 -14.01 -3.41
N SER A 210 -8.47 -14.90 -4.38
CA SER A 210 -9.48 -14.65 -5.41
C SER A 210 -10.88 -14.56 -4.80
N ALA A 211 -11.22 -15.46 -3.89
CA ALA A 211 -12.48 -15.40 -3.15
C ALA A 211 -12.59 -14.17 -2.23
N ALA A 212 -11.46 -13.68 -1.70
CA ALA A 212 -11.43 -12.44 -0.93
C ALA A 212 -11.74 -11.24 -1.82
N LEU A 213 -11.13 -11.16 -3.02
CA LEU A 213 -11.42 -10.10 -4.01
C LEU A 213 -12.89 -10.08 -4.43
N GLU A 214 -13.50 -11.25 -4.69
CA GLU A 214 -14.92 -11.34 -5.06
C GLU A 214 -15.87 -10.88 -3.94
N LYS A 215 -15.42 -10.97 -2.68
CA LYS A 215 -16.19 -10.55 -1.49
C LYS A 215 -15.94 -9.09 -1.12
N ILE A 216 -15.04 -8.40 -1.83
CA ILE A 216 -14.82 -6.97 -1.59
C ILE A 216 -16.16 -6.25 -1.76
N ASN A 217 -16.51 -5.47 -0.76
CA ASN A 217 -17.71 -4.67 -0.77
C ASN A 217 -17.37 -3.20 -0.54
N ARG A 218 -18.30 -2.36 -0.95
CA ARG A 218 -18.14 -0.90 -0.90
C ARG A 218 -17.88 -0.39 0.52
N ASP A 219 -18.56 -0.92 1.52
CA ASP A 219 -18.41 -0.49 2.92
C ASP A 219 -17.00 -0.72 3.44
N ALA A 220 -16.38 -1.86 3.11
CA ALA A 220 -15.00 -2.15 3.49
C ALA A 220 -14.03 -1.16 2.85
N LEU A 221 -14.21 -0.83 1.57
CA LEU A 221 -13.40 0.17 0.86
C LEU A 221 -13.62 1.58 1.43
N VAL A 222 -14.87 1.97 1.67
CA VAL A 222 -15.21 3.26 2.30
C VAL A 222 -14.52 3.40 3.66
N ASN A 223 -14.50 2.34 4.47
CA ASN A 223 -13.83 2.37 5.77
C ASN A 223 -12.32 2.61 5.64
N VAL A 224 -11.66 1.99 4.65
CA VAL A 224 -10.23 2.24 4.38
C VAL A 224 -10.01 3.68 3.94
N LEU A 225 -10.82 4.18 3.00
CA LEU A 225 -10.67 5.52 2.44
C LEU A 225 -10.98 6.63 3.45
N ARG A 226 -11.97 6.42 4.33
CA ARG A 226 -12.26 7.34 5.45
C ARG A 226 -11.15 7.37 6.49
N GLY A 227 -10.31 6.33 6.57
CA GLY A 227 -9.11 6.32 7.40
C GLY A 227 -7.99 7.27 6.94
N VAL A 228 -8.11 7.86 5.75
CA VAL A 228 -7.15 8.86 5.26
C VAL A 228 -7.42 10.19 5.96
N PRO A 229 -6.44 10.79 6.68
CA PRO A 229 -6.62 12.05 7.39
C PRO A 229 -7.15 13.19 6.50
N ALA A 230 -8.06 13.99 7.05
CA ALA A 230 -8.63 15.14 6.34
C ALA A 230 -7.59 16.22 6.00
N SER A 231 -6.53 16.31 6.82
CA SER A 231 -5.40 17.22 6.62
C SER A 231 -4.45 16.83 5.47
N TRP A 232 -4.58 15.61 4.92
CA TRP A 232 -3.73 15.18 3.81
C TRP A 232 -4.22 15.74 2.46
N PRO A 233 -3.31 15.96 1.47
CA PRO A 233 -3.62 16.67 0.22
C PRO A 233 -4.36 15.78 -0.79
N VAL A 234 -5.50 15.21 -0.39
CA VAL A 234 -6.38 14.40 -1.22
C VAL A 234 -7.83 14.75 -0.93
N SER A 235 -8.62 15.00 -1.96
CA SER A 235 -10.03 15.33 -1.82
C SER A 235 -10.90 14.09 -1.61
N ASP A 236 -12.12 14.28 -1.06
CA ASP A 236 -13.09 13.21 -0.95
C ASP A 236 -13.49 12.68 -2.34
N ASP A 237 -13.64 13.56 -3.33
CA ASP A 237 -13.95 13.18 -4.71
C ASP A 237 -12.86 12.27 -5.34
N ASP A 238 -11.58 12.56 -5.06
CA ASP A 238 -10.48 11.71 -5.53
C ASP A 238 -10.50 10.34 -4.87
N LEU A 239 -10.81 10.28 -3.57
CA LEU A 239 -10.95 9.03 -2.82
C LEU A 239 -12.17 8.23 -3.27
N GLU A 240 -13.28 8.87 -3.57
CA GLU A 240 -14.49 8.22 -4.11
C GLU A 240 -14.23 7.62 -5.48
N ALA A 241 -13.54 8.37 -6.36
CA ALA A 241 -13.11 7.85 -7.65
C ALA A 241 -12.17 6.63 -7.50
N LEU A 242 -11.27 6.66 -6.53
CA LEU A 242 -10.39 5.53 -6.22
C LEU A 242 -11.16 4.33 -5.65
N GLY A 243 -12.14 4.57 -4.79
CA GLY A 243 -13.01 3.53 -4.25
C GLY A 243 -13.77 2.80 -5.37
N TRP A 244 -14.36 3.56 -6.30
CA TRP A 244 -14.96 3.00 -7.51
C TRP A 244 -13.97 2.15 -8.30
N PHE A 245 -12.78 2.66 -8.55
CA PHE A 245 -11.74 1.96 -9.30
C PHE A 245 -11.39 0.60 -8.68
N LEU A 246 -11.20 0.55 -7.36
CA LEU A 246 -10.90 -0.67 -6.63
C LEU A 246 -12.08 -1.65 -6.64
N GLU A 247 -13.31 -1.16 -6.41
CA GLU A 247 -14.52 -1.99 -6.47
C GLU A 247 -14.74 -2.58 -7.88
N HIS A 248 -14.56 -1.76 -8.91
CA HIS A 248 -14.75 -2.17 -10.32
C HIS A 248 -13.75 -3.26 -10.72
N ARG A 249 -12.48 -3.13 -10.32
CA ARG A 249 -11.40 -4.04 -10.72
C ARG A 249 -11.45 -5.40 -10.01
N ALA A 250 -11.94 -5.45 -8.78
CA ALA A 250 -11.78 -6.61 -7.92
C ALA A 250 -12.25 -7.95 -8.57
N PRO A 251 -13.40 -8.06 -9.24
CA PRO A 251 -13.82 -9.31 -9.89
C PRO A 251 -12.89 -9.74 -11.03
N ALA A 252 -12.48 -8.82 -11.89
CA ALA A 252 -11.60 -9.13 -13.01
C ALA A 252 -10.19 -9.53 -12.55
N VAL A 253 -9.70 -8.91 -11.47
CA VAL A 253 -8.43 -9.31 -10.82
C VAL A 253 -8.55 -10.71 -10.24
N ALA A 254 -9.66 -11.05 -9.56
CA ALA A 254 -9.89 -12.40 -9.04
C ALA A 254 -9.78 -13.47 -10.14
N ASP A 255 -10.39 -13.24 -11.30
CA ASP A 255 -10.32 -14.14 -12.45
C ASP A 255 -8.88 -14.28 -13.00
N ARG A 256 -8.15 -13.16 -13.12
CA ARG A 256 -6.75 -13.18 -13.59
C ARG A 256 -5.84 -13.91 -12.60
N VAL A 257 -6.02 -13.71 -11.30
CA VAL A 257 -5.25 -14.40 -10.25
C VAL A 257 -5.51 -15.89 -10.28
N ARG A 258 -6.76 -16.37 -10.42
CA ARG A 258 -7.05 -17.79 -10.63
C ARG A 258 -6.35 -18.35 -11.85
N SER A 259 -6.25 -17.59 -12.93
CA SER A 259 -5.59 -18.03 -14.15
C SER A 259 -4.07 -18.23 -14.00
N LEU A 260 -3.45 -17.80 -12.87
CA LEU A 260 -2.04 -18.06 -12.58
C LEU A 260 -1.78 -19.54 -12.35
N ILE A 261 -2.77 -20.28 -11.83
CA ILE A 261 -2.70 -21.75 -11.69
C ILE A 261 -2.84 -22.39 -13.07
N GLY A 262 -1.94 -23.31 -13.39
CA GLY A 262 -1.97 -24.02 -14.67
C GLY A 262 -1.37 -23.28 -15.85
N ARG A 263 -0.82 -22.09 -15.67
CA ARG A 263 0.06 -21.48 -16.68
C ARG A 263 1.34 -22.31 -16.76
N GLU A 264 1.33 -23.39 -17.59
CA GLU A 264 2.55 -24.08 -17.95
C GLU A 264 3.54 -23.07 -18.53
N VAL A 265 4.76 -23.11 -18.01
CA VAL A 265 5.88 -22.38 -18.60
C VAL A 265 6.06 -22.95 -20.00
N ARG A 266 5.51 -22.32 -21.02
CA ARG A 266 5.94 -22.58 -22.40
C ARG A 266 7.39 -22.13 -22.45
N SER A 267 8.28 -23.11 -22.22
CA SER A 267 9.71 -22.94 -22.46
C SER A 267 9.90 -22.42 -23.89
N ARG A 268 10.43 -21.20 -23.98
CA ARG A 268 11.00 -20.68 -25.24
C ARG A 268 12.41 -21.19 -25.41
#